data_03d6f1cb13af757e17348f6405964584
#
_entry.id   03d6f1cb13af757e17348f6405964584
#
_cell.length_a   1.000
_cell.length_b   1.000
_cell.length_c   1.000
_cell.angle_alpha   90.00
_cell.angle_beta   90.00
_cell.angle_gamma   90.00
#
_symmetry.space_group_name_H-M   'P 1'
#
loop_
_entity.id
_entity.type
_entity.pdbx_description
1 polymer ?
#
loop_
_entity_poly.entity_id
_entity_poly.type
_entity_poly.pdbx_seq_one_letter_code
_entity_poly.pdbx_strand_id
1 'polypeptide(L)'
;MNLIKNNVLILIIISLSFNALCQETTPKKGIEILSYNHVGLAVKDLKISVVFYRDIIGLSPLDVPDNMLAIRRWFRVAPGQELHLLLGRENPVANNDKNGAHFSLSIPTNSADGIEAFLKEKNVPYHRQKRFDGAFQIYVTDPDGYVIELNEPKK
;
A
#
# COMPACT_ATOMS: atom_id res chain seq x y z
N MET A 1 22.81 79.39 -24.86
CA MET A 1 21.48 78.84 -25.24
C MET A 1 21.53 77.35 -24.89
N ASN A 2 21.17 77.03 -23.65
CA ASN A 2 21.32 75.72 -23.10
C ASN A 2 19.92 75.03 -23.03
N LEU A 3 19.74 73.95 -23.84
CA LEU A 3 18.57 73.13 -23.80
C LEU A 3 18.72 72.13 -22.69
N ILE A 4 17.91 72.26 -21.66
CA ILE A 4 17.75 71.26 -20.59
C ILE A 4 16.86 70.16 -21.12
N LYS A 5 17.43 68.99 -21.28
CA LYS A 5 16.65 67.73 -21.59
C LYS A 5 16.08 67.18 -20.28
N ASN A 6 14.77 67.25 -20.13
CA ASN A 6 14.05 66.58 -19.05
C ASN A 6 13.89 65.10 -19.39
N ASN A 7 14.59 64.24 -18.69
CA ASN A 7 14.35 62.83 -18.69
C ASN A 7 13.20 62.51 -17.72
N VAL A 8 12.02 62.19 -18.26
CA VAL A 8 10.93 61.68 -17.47
C VAL A 8 11.13 60.17 -17.33
N LEU A 9 11.47 59.73 -16.13
CA LEU A 9 11.57 58.31 -15.77
C LEU A 9 10.17 57.80 -15.46
N ILE A 10 9.58 57.04 -16.39
CA ILE A 10 8.30 56.37 -16.16
C ILE A 10 8.54 55.09 -15.38
N LEU A 11 8.19 55.11 -14.08
CA LEU A 11 8.17 53.92 -13.22
C LEU A 11 6.92 53.10 -13.56
N ILE A 12 7.09 52.02 -14.27
CA ILE A 12 6.01 51.03 -14.46
C ILE A 12 5.94 50.13 -13.22
N ILE A 13 5.00 50.41 -12.33
CA ILE A 13 4.69 49.50 -11.20
C ILE A 13 3.85 48.35 -11.74
N ILE A 14 4.48 47.21 -11.96
CA ILE A 14 3.78 45.96 -12.25
C ILE A 14 3.22 45.46 -10.93
N SER A 15 1.95 45.71 -10.66
CA SER A 15 1.22 45.09 -9.55
C SER A 15 0.94 43.60 -9.93
N LEU A 16 1.75 42.69 -9.42
CA LEU A 16 1.47 41.27 -9.44
C LEU A 16 0.29 41.00 -8.47
N SER A 17 -0.91 40.98 -9.02
CA SER A 17 -2.09 40.49 -8.29
C SER A 17 -1.91 38.99 -8.07
N PHE A 18 -1.42 38.58 -6.92
CA PHE A 18 -1.55 37.22 -6.43
C PHE A 18 -3.03 36.95 -6.18
N ASN A 19 -3.70 36.38 -7.17
CA ASN A 19 -4.97 35.71 -6.93
C ASN A 19 -4.69 34.48 -6.09
N ALA A 20 -4.70 34.64 -4.76
CA ALA A 20 -4.84 33.51 -3.85
C ALA A 20 -6.22 32.89 -4.18
N LEU A 21 -6.22 31.86 -4.99
CA LEU A 21 -7.37 30.96 -5.12
C LEU A 21 -7.55 30.33 -3.73
N CYS A 22 -8.37 30.99 -2.91
CA CYS A 22 -8.98 30.37 -1.74
C CYS A 22 -9.85 29.23 -2.30
N GLN A 23 -9.30 28.02 -2.34
CA GLN A 23 -10.14 26.84 -2.54
C GLN A 23 -11.08 26.80 -1.35
N GLU A 24 -12.34 27.22 -1.56
CA GLU A 24 -13.43 26.91 -0.66
C GLU A 24 -13.50 25.39 -0.53
N THR A 25 -12.90 24.87 0.52
CA THR A 25 -13.09 23.47 0.91
C THR A 25 -14.52 23.38 1.45
N THR A 26 -15.47 23.08 0.57
CA THR A 26 -16.79 22.66 1.00
C THR A 26 -16.61 21.53 2.01
N PRO A 27 -17.17 21.62 3.22
CA PRO A 27 -16.99 20.59 4.23
C PRO A 27 -17.43 19.24 3.65
N LYS A 28 -16.50 18.29 3.63
CA LYS A 28 -16.74 16.96 3.09
C LYS A 28 -17.85 16.31 3.91
N LYS A 29 -18.98 16.01 3.25
CA LYS A 29 -20.12 15.38 3.90
C LYS A 29 -19.74 13.91 4.15
N GLY A 30 -19.50 13.52 5.42
CA GLY A 30 -19.16 12.16 5.80
C GLY A 30 -17.90 12.07 6.67
N ILE A 31 -17.41 10.85 6.86
CA ILE A 31 -16.19 10.56 7.64
C ILE A 31 -14.97 11.02 6.83
N GLU A 32 -14.10 11.80 7.46
CA GLU A 32 -12.80 12.14 6.87
C GLU A 32 -11.82 10.97 7.01
N ILE A 33 -11.39 10.42 5.88
CA ILE A 33 -10.40 9.36 5.82
C ILE A 33 -9.06 9.96 5.43
N LEU A 34 -8.05 9.81 6.28
CA LEU A 34 -6.69 10.34 6.06
C LEU A 34 -5.84 9.38 5.24
N SER A 35 -5.86 8.08 5.57
CA SER A 35 -5.06 7.06 4.91
C SER A 35 -5.58 5.65 5.22
N TYR A 36 -5.02 4.66 4.53
CA TYR A 36 -5.10 3.27 4.93
C TYR A 36 -4.16 3.05 6.13
N ASN A 37 -4.62 2.36 7.18
CA ASN A 37 -3.83 2.11 8.39
C ASN A 37 -3.32 0.67 8.45
N HIS A 38 -4.22 -0.31 8.56
CA HIS A 38 -3.82 -1.72 8.61
C HIS A 38 -4.90 -2.66 8.07
N VAL A 39 -4.49 -3.89 7.77
CA VAL A 39 -5.38 -5.03 7.58
C VAL A 39 -5.24 -5.98 8.77
N GLY A 40 -6.37 -6.37 9.37
CA GLY A 40 -6.41 -7.38 10.42
C GLY A 40 -6.88 -8.71 9.86
N LEU A 41 -6.09 -9.78 10.07
CA LEU A 41 -6.38 -11.13 9.61
C LEU A 41 -6.51 -12.06 10.80
N ALA A 42 -7.69 -12.68 10.98
CA ALA A 42 -7.86 -13.73 11.97
C ALA A 42 -7.19 -15.01 11.47
N VAL A 43 -6.28 -15.58 12.25
CA VAL A 43 -5.50 -16.77 11.88
C VAL A 43 -5.74 -17.92 12.87
N LYS A 44 -5.61 -19.13 12.38
CA LYS A 44 -5.74 -20.34 13.18
C LYS A 44 -4.48 -20.63 14.01
N ASP A 45 -3.32 -20.42 13.42
CA ASP A 45 -2.04 -20.65 14.05
C ASP A 45 -1.08 -19.48 13.77
N LEU A 46 -0.78 -18.71 14.82
CA LEU A 46 0.15 -17.57 14.72
C LEU A 46 1.55 -17.96 14.25
N LYS A 47 2.07 -19.14 14.64
CA LYS A 47 3.44 -19.55 14.29
C LYS A 47 3.54 -19.83 12.80
N ILE A 48 2.57 -20.56 12.25
CA ILE A 48 2.50 -20.87 10.82
C ILE A 48 2.34 -19.59 10.00
N SER A 49 1.39 -18.73 10.38
CA SER A 49 1.13 -17.47 9.67
C SER A 49 2.32 -16.51 9.76
N VAL A 50 3.01 -16.42 10.92
CA VAL A 50 4.23 -15.62 11.07
C VAL A 50 5.32 -16.05 10.08
N VAL A 51 5.57 -17.36 9.95
CA VAL A 51 6.55 -17.89 8.99
C VAL A 51 6.17 -17.48 7.56
N PHE A 52 4.89 -17.62 7.21
CA PHE A 52 4.42 -17.24 5.87
C PHE A 52 4.60 -15.73 5.59
N TYR A 53 4.13 -14.85 6.46
CA TYR A 53 4.21 -13.42 6.23
C TYR A 53 5.64 -12.86 6.32
N ARG A 54 6.49 -13.43 7.17
CA ARG A 54 7.90 -13.05 7.28
C ARG A 54 8.76 -13.62 6.15
N ASP A 55 8.66 -14.92 5.88
CA ASP A 55 9.64 -15.65 5.06
C ASP A 55 9.18 -15.82 3.60
N ILE A 56 7.87 -15.81 3.34
CA ILE A 56 7.31 -15.90 1.98
C ILE A 56 6.93 -14.52 1.45
N ILE A 57 6.14 -13.76 2.21
CA ILE A 57 5.73 -12.40 1.79
C ILE A 57 6.86 -11.37 2.00
N GLY A 58 7.77 -11.62 2.95
CA GLY A 58 8.93 -10.77 3.22
C GLY A 58 8.62 -9.56 4.09
N LEU A 59 7.56 -9.58 4.90
CA LEU A 59 7.20 -8.47 5.77
C LEU A 59 8.08 -8.44 7.03
N SER A 60 8.47 -7.23 7.45
CA SER A 60 9.25 -7.03 8.68
C SER A 60 8.36 -7.08 9.91
N PRO A 61 8.66 -7.94 10.92
CA PRO A 61 7.93 -7.94 12.19
C PRO A 61 8.01 -6.61 12.91
N LEU A 62 6.95 -6.28 13.64
CA LEU A 62 6.85 -5.14 14.56
C LEU A 62 6.67 -5.64 15.98
N ASP A 63 7.04 -4.80 16.94
CA ASP A 63 6.83 -5.08 18.36
C ASP A 63 5.33 -5.07 18.69
N VAL A 64 4.93 -6.04 19.49
CA VAL A 64 3.59 -6.17 20.04
C VAL A 64 3.68 -6.07 21.55
N PRO A 65 2.78 -5.35 22.25
CA PRO A 65 2.77 -5.31 23.72
C PRO A 65 2.78 -6.71 24.35
N ASP A 66 3.54 -6.89 25.42
CA ASP A 66 3.76 -8.20 26.07
C ASP A 66 2.46 -8.94 26.39
N ASN A 67 1.45 -8.23 26.87
CA ASN A 67 0.13 -8.76 27.20
C ASN A 67 -0.67 -9.25 25.98
N MET A 68 -0.23 -8.95 24.77
CA MET A 68 -0.86 -9.37 23.51
C MET A 68 -0.04 -10.45 22.77
N LEU A 69 1.20 -10.70 23.16
CA LEU A 69 2.09 -11.63 22.46
C LEU A 69 1.51 -13.04 22.29
N ALA A 70 0.64 -13.49 23.18
CA ALA A 70 -0.01 -14.79 23.05
C ALA A 70 -1.00 -14.88 21.88
N ILE A 71 -1.57 -13.74 21.45
CA ILE A 71 -2.71 -13.68 20.54
C ILE A 71 -2.55 -12.72 19.37
N ARG A 72 -1.43 -12.01 19.23
CA ARG A 72 -1.19 -11.02 18.17
C ARG A 72 0.23 -11.12 17.61
N ARG A 73 0.37 -10.79 16.31
CA ARG A 73 1.64 -10.43 15.66
C ARG A 73 1.39 -9.32 14.66
N TRP A 74 2.32 -8.37 14.58
CA TRP A 74 2.23 -7.24 13.68
C TRP A 74 3.40 -7.22 12.71
N PHE A 75 3.16 -6.73 11.51
CA PHE A 75 4.15 -6.57 10.46
C PHE A 75 4.03 -5.20 9.81
N ARG A 76 5.16 -4.64 9.42
CA ARG A 76 5.21 -3.45 8.60
C ARG A 76 5.02 -3.81 7.14
N VAL A 77 4.06 -3.15 6.48
CA VAL A 77 3.86 -3.22 5.02
C VAL A 77 4.55 -2.03 4.35
N ALA A 78 4.29 -0.81 4.84
CA ALA A 78 4.87 0.44 4.37
C ALA A 78 4.87 1.45 5.53
N PRO A 79 5.46 2.65 5.37
CA PRO A 79 5.34 3.70 6.39
C PRO A 79 3.89 3.99 6.76
N GLY A 80 3.53 3.77 8.03
CA GLY A 80 2.16 3.96 8.54
C GLY A 80 1.13 2.92 8.08
N GLN A 81 1.57 1.82 7.46
CA GLN A 81 0.69 0.73 7.01
C GLN A 81 1.17 -0.61 7.56
N GLU A 82 0.27 -1.37 8.14
CA GLU A 82 0.61 -2.58 8.87
C GLU A 82 -0.30 -3.76 8.48
N LEU A 83 0.16 -4.96 8.81
CA LEU A 83 -0.63 -6.19 8.78
C LEU A 83 -0.63 -6.77 10.19
N HIS A 84 -1.82 -7.03 10.71
CA HIS A 84 -2.03 -7.57 12.04
C HIS A 84 -2.58 -9.00 11.97
N LEU A 85 -1.88 -9.96 12.54
CA LEU A 85 -2.36 -11.32 12.74
C LEU A 85 -3.04 -11.43 14.11
N LEU A 86 -4.25 -11.98 14.11
CA LEU A 86 -5.12 -12.12 15.28
C LEU A 86 -5.47 -13.60 15.47
N LEU A 87 -4.97 -14.23 16.53
CA LEU A 87 -5.34 -15.61 16.84
C LEU A 87 -6.85 -15.71 17.11
N GLY A 88 -7.52 -16.74 16.58
CA GLY A 88 -8.93 -17.01 16.84
C GLY A 88 -9.76 -17.46 15.65
N ARG A 89 -9.14 -17.78 14.51
CA ARG A 89 -9.85 -18.39 13.38
C ARG A 89 -10.00 -19.89 13.62
N GLU A 90 -11.21 -20.38 13.43
CA GLU A 90 -11.51 -21.84 13.51
C GLU A 90 -11.46 -22.51 12.14
N ASN A 91 -12.07 -21.87 11.13
CA ASN A 91 -12.19 -22.41 9.78
C ASN A 91 -11.47 -21.53 8.75
N PRO A 92 -10.93 -22.10 7.65
CA PRO A 92 -10.33 -21.34 6.57
C PRO A 92 -11.33 -20.34 5.94
N VAL A 93 -10.80 -19.34 5.24
CA VAL A 93 -11.63 -18.41 4.44
C VAL A 93 -12.37 -19.20 3.36
N ALA A 94 -13.69 -19.07 3.33
CA ALA A 94 -14.55 -19.87 2.45
C ALA A 94 -14.44 -19.45 0.96
N ASN A 95 -14.11 -18.18 0.69
CA ASN A 95 -13.96 -17.66 -0.67
C ASN A 95 -12.55 -17.11 -0.84
N ASN A 96 -11.65 -17.94 -1.35
CA ASN A 96 -10.25 -17.64 -1.60
C ASN A 96 -9.89 -17.59 -3.10
N ASP A 97 -10.86 -17.37 -3.97
CA ASP A 97 -10.64 -17.12 -5.40
C ASP A 97 -9.98 -15.74 -5.59
N LYS A 98 -9.11 -15.62 -6.61
CA LYS A 98 -8.45 -14.34 -6.95
C LYS A 98 -9.41 -13.19 -7.24
N ASN A 99 -10.63 -13.46 -7.64
CA ASN A 99 -11.68 -12.49 -7.87
C ASN A 99 -12.54 -12.22 -6.61
N GLY A 100 -12.29 -12.96 -5.52
CA GLY A 100 -12.93 -12.77 -4.23
C GLY A 100 -12.30 -11.64 -3.42
N ALA A 101 -12.64 -11.58 -2.15
CA ALA A 101 -12.04 -10.60 -1.23
C ALA A 101 -10.54 -10.87 -1.08
N HIS A 102 -9.71 -9.88 -1.38
CA HIS A 102 -8.26 -9.94 -1.25
C HIS A 102 -7.70 -8.57 -0.85
N PHE A 103 -6.47 -8.54 -0.40
CA PHE A 103 -5.71 -7.30 -0.28
C PHE A 103 -4.50 -7.34 -1.21
N SER A 104 -4.07 -6.15 -1.67
CA SER A 104 -3.01 -6.04 -2.65
C SER A 104 -1.79 -5.33 -2.07
N LEU A 105 -0.62 -5.87 -2.36
CA LEU A 105 0.68 -5.31 -2.02
C LEU A 105 1.40 -4.90 -3.30
N SER A 106 1.94 -3.69 -3.33
CA SER A 106 2.75 -3.23 -4.45
C SER A 106 4.13 -3.87 -4.42
N ILE A 107 4.57 -4.40 -5.56
CA ILE A 107 5.91 -4.98 -5.76
C ILE A 107 6.70 -4.13 -6.76
N PRO A 108 8.04 -4.22 -6.79
CA PRO A 108 8.85 -3.48 -7.76
C PRO A 108 8.50 -3.83 -9.20
N THR A 109 8.62 -2.85 -10.09
CA THR A 109 8.44 -3.06 -11.54
C THR A 109 9.45 -4.11 -12.05
N ASN A 110 8.98 -5.00 -12.93
CA ASN A 110 9.76 -6.10 -13.51
C ASN A 110 10.27 -7.13 -12.48
N SER A 111 9.65 -7.25 -11.32
CA SER A 111 10.02 -8.24 -10.30
C SER A 111 9.27 -9.58 -10.41
N ALA A 112 8.23 -9.65 -11.22
CA ALA A 112 7.33 -10.79 -11.29
C ALA A 112 8.04 -12.13 -11.63
N ASP A 113 9.06 -12.13 -12.51
CA ASP A 113 9.80 -13.35 -12.86
C ASP A 113 10.61 -13.88 -11.68
N GLY A 114 11.29 -13.00 -10.93
CA GLY A 114 12.03 -13.36 -9.72
C GLY A 114 11.12 -13.87 -8.60
N ILE A 115 9.97 -13.22 -8.40
CA ILE A 115 8.97 -13.65 -7.41
C ILE A 115 8.41 -15.02 -7.79
N GLU A 116 8.09 -15.25 -9.06
CA GLU A 116 7.61 -16.54 -9.53
C GLU A 116 8.65 -17.65 -9.29
N ALA A 117 9.93 -17.40 -9.60
CA ALA A 117 11.01 -18.35 -9.34
C ALA A 117 11.15 -18.69 -7.85
N PHE A 118 11.08 -17.67 -6.99
CA PHE A 118 11.09 -17.83 -5.53
C PHE A 118 9.91 -18.66 -5.02
N LEU A 119 8.69 -18.37 -5.48
CA LEU A 119 7.49 -19.11 -5.05
C LEU A 119 7.56 -20.58 -5.48
N LYS A 120 8.11 -20.87 -6.67
CA LYS A 120 8.39 -22.25 -7.15
C LYS A 120 9.40 -22.95 -6.24
N GLU A 121 10.50 -22.30 -5.90
CA GLU A 121 11.52 -22.85 -4.99
C GLU A 121 10.92 -23.19 -3.62
N LYS A 122 10.06 -22.32 -3.10
CA LYS A 122 9.40 -22.52 -1.80
C LYS A 122 8.18 -23.45 -1.85
N ASN A 123 7.83 -23.99 -3.03
CA ASN A 123 6.63 -24.79 -3.26
C ASN A 123 5.33 -24.09 -2.80
N VAL A 124 5.26 -22.76 -2.99
CA VAL A 124 4.06 -21.97 -2.68
C VAL A 124 3.17 -21.90 -3.92
N PRO A 125 1.92 -22.37 -3.88
CA PRO A 125 0.99 -22.24 -4.99
C PRO A 125 0.69 -20.76 -5.30
N TYR A 126 0.67 -20.43 -6.57
CA TYR A 126 0.37 -19.08 -7.02
C TYR A 126 -0.40 -19.10 -8.35
N HIS A 127 -1.05 -17.96 -8.65
CA HIS A 127 -1.60 -17.66 -9.96
C HIS A 127 -0.98 -16.37 -10.49
N ARG A 128 -0.38 -16.42 -11.68
CA ARG A 128 0.22 -15.25 -12.35
C ARG A 128 -0.62 -14.86 -13.55
N GLN A 129 -0.89 -13.58 -13.69
CA GLN A 129 -1.56 -13.02 -14.87
C GLN A 129 -0.96 -11.68 -15.29
N LYS A 130 -1.18 -11.32 -16.54
CA LYS A 130 -0.83 -10.01 -17.09
C LYS A 130 -2.07 -9.13 -17.11
N ARG A 131 -1.94 -7.89 -16.62
CA ARG A 131 -3.00 -6.89 -16.68
C ARG A 131 -3.12 -6.29 -18.08
N PHE A 132 -4.22 -5.57 -18.31
CA PHE A 132 -4.48 -4.87 -19.57
C PHE A 132 -3.43 -3.80 -19.91
N ASP A 133 -2.76 -3.21 -18.92
CA ASP A 133 -1.68 -2.20 -19.06
C ASP A 133 -0.29 -2.82 -19.17
N GLY A 134 -0.19 -4.14 -19.25
CA GLY A 134 1.05 -4.89 -19.41
C GLY A 134 1.82 -5.19 -18.13
N ALA A 135 1.41 -4.68 -16.98
CA ALA A 135 1.96 -5.04 -15.67
C ALA A 135 1.53 -6.44 -15.25
N PHE A 136 2.30 -7.08 -14.35
CA PHE A 136 1.97 -8.40 -13.82
C PHE A 136 1.31 -8.32 -12.45
N GLN A 137 0.47 -9.32 -12.19
CA GLN A 137 -0.13 -9.63 -10.89
C GLN A 137 0.18 -11.08 -10.55
N ILE A 138 0.54 -11.33 -9.29
CA ILE A 138 0.72 -12.68 -8.75
C ILE A 138 -0.17 -12.80 -7.52
N TYR A 139 -1.01 -13.82 -7.49
CA TYR A 139 -1.89 -14.12 -6.37
C TYR A 139 -1.33 -15.31 -5.62
N VAL A 140 -1.22 -15.18 -4.30
CA VAL A 140 -0.85 -16.26 -3.39
C VAL A 140 -1.92 -16.39 -2.31
N THR A 141 -2.05 -17.57 -1.73
CA THR A 141 -2.99 -17.83 -0.64
C THR A 141 -2.21 -18.14 0.62
N ASP A 142 -2.56 -17.49 1.72
CA ASP A 142 -1.96 -17.75 3.01
C ASP A 142 -2.46 -19.05 3.64
N PRO A 143 -1.89 -19.53 4.77
CA PRO A 143 -2.30 -20.76 5.42
C PRO A 143 -3.76 -20.83 5.88
N ASP A 144 -4.40 -19.67 6.07
CA ASP A 144 -5.80 -19.54 6.48
C ASP A 144 -6.76 -19.30 5.31
N GLY A 145 -6.25 -19.22 4.08
CA GLY A 145 -7.05 -19.04 2.86
C GLY A 145 -7.25 -17.58 2.46
N TYR A 146 -6.56 -16.61 3.06
CA TYR A 146 -6.59 -15.22 2.58
C TYR A 146 -5.79 -15.08 1.29
N VAL A 147 -6.39 -14.41 0.31
CA VAL A 147 -5.73 -14.12 -0.96
C VAL A 147 -4.95 -12.81 -0.86
N ILE A 148 -3.68 -12.85 -1.23
CA ILE A 148 -2.79 -11.72 -1.35
C ILE A 148 -2.47 -11.51 -2.83
N GLU A 149 -2.74 -10.31 -3.35
CA GLU A 149 -2.31 -9.90 -4.67
C GLU A 149 -0.98 -9.14 -4.59
N LEU A 150 0.03 -9.62 -5.28
CA LEU A 150 1.30 -8.93 -5.50
C LEU A 150 1.21 -8.21 -6.84
N ASN A 151 1.22 -6.87 -6.84
CA ASN A 151 0.82 -6.07 -7.97
C ASN A 151 1.94 -5.12 -8.41
N GLU A 152 2.44 -5.26 -9.64
CA GLU A 152 3.36 -4.30 -10.22
C GLU A 152 2.65 -2.94 -10.43
N PRO A 153 3.37 -1.80 -10.31
CA PRO A 153 2.83 -0.49 -10.66
C PRO A 153 2.31 -0.45 -12.11
N LYS A 154 1.42 0.48 -12.40
CA LYS A 154 1.00 0.76 -13.79
C LYS A 154 2.22 1.12 -14.62
N LYS A 155 2.25 0.62 -15.85
CA LYS A 155 3.24 0.99 -16.88
C LYS A 155 2.76 2.20 -17.65
#